data_fb3e3349915e4954e5537b5fe564a8d0
#
_entry.id   fb3e3349915e4954e5537b5fe564a8d0
#
_cell.length_a   1.000
_cell.length_b   1.000
_cell.length_c   1.000
_cell.angle_alpha   90.00
_cell.angle_beta   90.00
_cell.angle_gamma   90.00
#
_symmetry.space_group_name_H-M   'P 1'
#
loop_
_entity.id
_entity.type
_entity.pdbx_description
1 polymer ?
#
loop_
_entity_poly.entity_id
_entity_poly.type
_entity_poly.pdbx_seq_one_letter_code
_entity_poly.pdbx_strand_id
1 'polypeptide(L)'
;MYRNDRTVAILLAVYNGEKYLAEQIDSLLAQTFRNWTLYIRDDGSVDATPQIIGRYCREYPGRIIAVEDADGNLGCRDNFFRLLETVDSPYYMFCDGDDVWLPEKVGASFGEIRRQEERYPGIPILVQTDKTVCDERLNVIAPSEWRAAGRNPDLFVSLKYIPILCVGGATAIFNRALRERMFPLPADAPMHDRWLSLQAARYGRIFSVHRPLILYRQHGRNAAGAAMARYTFPWRKIKRLPSILRRDYGTARYYQRLGYGCFLKYFVARALFIVKMQYSKRTYGKSR
;
A
#
# COMPACT_ATOMS: atom_id res chain seq x y z
N MET A 1 -11.53 6.52 29.39
CA MET A 1 -12.29 5.61 28.51
C MET A 1 -11.27 4.84 27.69
N TYR A 2 -10.99 3.59 28.04
CA TYR A 2 -10.01 2.77 27.30
C TYR A 2 -10.56 2.54 25.90
N ARG A 3 -10.04 3.25 24.88
CA ARG A 3 -10.24 2.88 23.49
C ARG A 3 -9.76 1.44 23.33
N ASN A 4 -10.59 0.61 22.72
CA ASN A 4 -10.31 -0.80 22.48
C ASN A 4 -9.00 -0.93 21.68
N ASP A 5 -7.90 -1.31 22.35
CA ASP A 5 -6.52 -1.37 21.79
C ASP A 5 -6.36 -2.31 20.58
N ARG A 6 -7.46 -2.85 20.07
CA ARG A 6 -7.49 -3.83 18.97
C ARG A 6 -8.26 -3.34 17.75
N THR A 7 -8.69 -2.07 17.70
CA THR A 7 -9.46 -1.55 16.57
C THR A 7 -8.55 -1.22 15.40
N VAL A 8 -8.94 -1.64 14.20
CA VAL A 8 -8.27 -1.33 12.94
C VAL A 8 -9.04 -0.23 12.23
N ALA A 9 -8.43 0.91 11.96
CA ALA A 9 -8.96 1.91 11.05
C ALA A 9 -8.62 1.53 9.61
N ILE A 10 -9.64 1.33 8.78
CA ILE A 10 -9.50 1.14 7.34
C ILE A 10 -9.74 2.52 6.71
N LEU A 11 -8.75 3.03 5.99
CA LEU A 11 -8.74 4.36 5.38
C LEU A 11 -8.95 4.21 3.88
N LEU A 12 -10.13 4.56 3.38
CA LEU A 12 -10.51 4.45 1.98
C LEU A 12 -10.56 5.84 1.35
N ALA A 13 -9.64 6.09 0.43
CA ALA A 13 -9.62 7.29 -0.40
C ALA A 13 -10.25 6.98 -1.76
N VAL A 14 -11.24 7.77 -2.18
CA VAL A 14 -11.97 7.53 -3.43
C VAL A 14 -12.15 8.82 -4.23
N TYR A 15 -12.15 8.69 -5.55
CA TYR A 15 -12.51 9.71 -6.52
C TYR A 15 -13.13 9.06 -7.76
N ASN A 16 -14.39 9.42 -8.07
CA ASN A 16 -15.16 8.85 -9.20
C ASN A 16 -15.14 7.31 -9.20
N GLY A 17 -15.52 6.72 -8.06
CA GLY A 17 -15.49 5.29 -7.78
C GLY A 17 -16.81 4.57 -7.95
N GLU A 18 -17.86 5.17 -8.53
CA GLU A 18 -19.22 4.63 -8.58
C GLU A 18 -19.30 3.18 -9.05
N LYS A 19 -18.37 2.80 -9.95
CA LYS A 19 -18.38 1.49 -10.59
C LYS A 19 -18.01 0.33 -9.66
N TYR A 20 -17.11 0.56 -8.69
CA TYR A 20 -16.50 -0.51 -7.89
C TYR A 20 -16.65 -0.33 -6.39
N LEU A 21 -16.92 0.91 -5.94
CA LEU A 21 -16.91 1.25 -4.52
C LEU A 21 -17.85 0.38 -3.68
N ALA A 22 -19.05 0.09 -4.19
CA ALA A 22 -20.01 -0.76 -3.48
C ALA A 22 -19.44 -2.17 -3.24
N GLU A 23 -18.87 -2.80 -4.27
CA GLU A 23 -18.28 -4.14 -4.17
C GLU A 23 -17.07 -4.15 -3.20
N GLN A 24 -16.25 -3.08 -3.21
CA GLN A 24 -15.16 -2.94 -2.24
C GLN A 24 -15.70 -2.84 -0.81
N ILE A 25 -16.70 -2.00 -0.54
CA ILE A 25 -17.29 -1.87 0.82
C ILE A 25 -17.93 -3.19 1.26
N ASP A 26 -18.66 -3.88 0.39
CA ASP A 26 -19.27 -5.18 0.70
C ASP A 26 -18.19 -6.21 1.07
N SER A 27 -17.04 -6.19 0.43
CA SER A 27 -15.90 -7.06 0.76
C SER A 27 -15.32 -6.78 2.16
N LEU A 28 -15.38 -5.52 2.61
CA LEU A 28 -15.01 -5.15 3.99
C LEU A 28 -16.07 -5.64 4.99
N LEU A 29 -17.34 -5.50 4.67
CA LEU A 29 -18.44 -6.02 5.50
C LEU A 29 -18.38 -7.55 5.65
N ALA A 30 -17.85 -8.26 4.66
CA ALA A 30 -17.65 -9.71 4.67
C ALA A 30 -16.42 -10.17 5.48
N GLN A 31 -15.57 -9.27 6.02
CA GLN A 31 -14.40 -9.65 6.79
C GLN A 31 -14.75 -10.47 8.03
N THR A 32 -13.99 -11.55 8.28
CA THR A 32 -14.19 -12.41 9.47
C THR A 32 -13.76 -11.73 10.76
N PHE A 33 -12.72 -10.90 10.73
CA PHE A 33 -12.34 -10.04 11.84
C PHE A 33 -13.28 -8.85 11.92
N ARG A 34 -13.94 -8.64 13.09
CA ARG A 34 -15.03 -7.65 13.21
C ARG A 34 -14.64 -6.33 13.85
N ASN A 35 -13.49 -6.23 14.48
CA ASN A 35 -13.11 -5.01 15.22
C ASN A 35 -12.35 -4.02 14.32
N TRP A 36 -13.03 -3.46 13.33
CA TRP A 36 -12.53 -2.42 12.43
C TRP A 36 -13.60 -1.34 12.22
N THR A 37 -13.16 -0.16 11.82
CA THR A 37 -14.00 0.95 11.38
C THR A 37 -13.49 1.44 10.02
N LEU A 38 -14.38 1.64 9.08
CA LEU A 38 -14.08 2.21 7.76
C LEU A 38 -14.25 3.72 7.80
N TYR A 39 -13.21 4.44 7.43
CA TYR A 39 -13.22 5.88 7.21
C TYR A 39 -13.05 6.14 5.71
N ILE A 40 -14.02 6.83 5.11
CA ILE A 40 -14.04 7.12 3.67
C ILE A 40 -13.92 8.63 3.48
N ARG A 41 -12.98 9.06 2.66
CA ARG A 41 -12.92 10.42 2.16
C ARG A 41 -13.12 10.42 0.65
N ASP A 42 -14.15 11.12 0.22
CA ASP A 42 -14.40 11.39 -1.19
C ASP A 42 -13.62 12.64 -1.60
N ASP A 43 -12.84 12.52 -2.65
CA ASP A 43 -11.97 13.58 -3.16
C ASP A 43 -12.69 14.53 -4.14
N GLY A 44 -13.99 14.78 -3.90
CA GLY A 44 -14.81 15.66 -4.73
C GLY A 44 -15.32 14.97 -6.00
N SER A 45 -15.84 13.74 -5.88
CA SER A 45 -16.43 13.00 -7.00
C SER A 45 -17.62 13.70 -7.61
N VAL A 46 -17.78 13.53 -8.92
CA VAL A 46 -18.88 14.10 -9.72
C VAL A 46 -19.84 13.02 -10.25
N ASP A 47 -19.57 11.75 -9.96
CA ASP A 47 -20.41 10.58 -10.27
C ASP A 47 -21.29 10.20 -9.07
N ALA A 48 -21.83 8.97 -9.04
CA ALA A 48 -22.68 8.49 -7.95
C ALA A 48 -21.91 8.09 -6.66
N THR A 49 -20.59 8.35 -6.57
CA THR A 49 -19.76 8.00 -5.39
C THR A 49 -20.32 8.59 -4.08
N PRO A 50 -20.67 9.90 -3.98
CA PRO A 50 -21.20 10.49 -2.73
C PRO A 50 -22.49 9.81 -2.28
N GLN A 51 -23.39 9.47 -3.21
CA GLN A 51 -24.65 8.79 -2.90
C GLN A 51 -24.41 7.37 -2.35
N ILE A 52 -23.45 6.65 -2.92
CA ILE A 52 -23.03 5.32 -2.43
C ILE A 52 -22.51 5.43 -1.00
N ILE A 53 -21.57 6.35 -0.74
CA ILE A 53 -21.01 6.58 0.60
C ILE A 53 -22.13 6.91 1.60
N GLY A 54 -22.99 7.87 1.27
CA GLY A 54 -24.09 8.29 2.14
C GLY A 54 -25.06 7.14 2.47
N ARG A 55 -25.32 6.23 1.53
CA ARG A 55 -26.12 5.03 1.78
C ARG A 55 -25.45 4.13 2.81
N TYR A 56 -24.18 3.74 2.61
CA TYR A 56 -23.48 2.85 3.53
C TYR A 56 -23.26 3.46 4.93
N CYS A 57 -23.03 4.76 5.04
CA CYS A 57 -22.94 5.44 6.34
C CYS A 57 -24.27 5.38 7.11
N ARG A 58 -25.42 5.49 6.43
CA ARG A 58 -26.74 5.35 7.07
C ARG A 58 -27.07 3.91 7.45
N GLU A 59 -26.69 2.93 6.62
CA GLU A 59 -26.94 1.52 6.87
C GLU A 59 -26.04 0.95 7.98
N TYR A 60 -24.84 1.49 8.14
CA TYR A 60 -23.83 0.99 9.11
C TYR A 60 -23.26 2.12 9.99
N PRO A 61 -24.11 2.78 10.80
CA PRO A 61 -23.71 3.93 11.61
C PRO A 61 -22.62 3.56 12.62
N GLY A 62 -21.58 4.40 12.72
CA GLY A 62 -20.42 4.17 13.60
C GLY A 62 -19.44 3.10 13.10
N ARG A 63 -19.81 2.32 12.09
CA ARG A 63 -18.96 1.32 11.43
C ARG A 63 -18.32 1.86 10.16
N ILE A 64 -19.09 2.64 9.40
CA ILE A 64 -18.67 3.33 8.19
C ILE A 64 -18.89 4.82 8.41
N ILE A 65 -17.83 5.60 8.28
CA ILE A 65 -17.80 7.02 8.60
C ILE A 65 -17.24 7.77 7.40
N ALA A 66 -18.03 8.71 6.87
CA ALA A 66 -17.52 9.68 5.91
C ALA A 66 -16.67 10.72 6.66
N VAL A 67 -15.46 10.97 6.15
CA VAL A 67 -14.60 12.06 6.63
C VAL A 67 -14.83 13.26 5.72
N GLU A 68 -15.50 14.27 6.28
CA GLU A 68 -15.84 15.49 5.57
C GLU A 68 -14.85 16.59 5.95
N ASP A 69 -14.37 17.33 4.97
CA ASP A 69 -13.58 18.54 5.12
C ASP A 69 -13.87 19.53 3.98
N ALA A 70 -13.27 20.73 4.05
CA ALA A 70 -13.45 21.76 3.06
C ALA A 70 -12.37 21.77 1.94
N ASP A 71 -11.48 20.78 1.92
CA ASP A 71 -10.25 20.85 1.09
C ASP A 71 -10.49 20.51 -0.40
N GLY A 72 -11.66 19.99 -0.77
CA GLY A 72 -11.97 19.61 -2.17
C GLY A 72 -11.09 18.46 -2.70
N ASN A 73 -10.73 18.53 -3.98
CA ASN A 73 -9.91 17.52 -4.63
C ASN A 73 -8.43 17.72 -4.31
N LEU A 74 -7.85 16.82 -3.51
CA LEU A 74 -6.45 16.81 -3.09
C LEU A 74 -5.58 15.89 -3.98
N GLY A 75 -6.19 15.02 -4.76
CA GLY A 75 -5.52 13.93 -5.46
C GLY A 75 -5.20 12.74 -4.55
N CYS A 76 -4.97 11.58 -5.14
CA CYS A 76 -4.84 10.29 -4.45
C CYS A 76 -3.86 10.33 -3.27
N ARG A 77 -2.66 10.93 -3.44
CA ARG A 77 -1.63 11.00 -2.40
C ARG A 77 -2.13 11.73 -1.14
N ASP A 78 -2.60 12.94 -1.33
CA ASP A 78 -2.93 13.83 -0.21
C ASP A 78 -4.29 13.47 0.40
N ASN A 79 -5.17 12.83 -0.35
CA ASN A 79 -6.40 12.24 0.15
C ASN A 79 -6.09 11.15 1.21
N PHE A 80 -5.15 10.24 0.95
CA PHE A 80 -4.72 9.26 1.95
C PHE A 80 -4.01 9.89 3.15
N PHE A 81 -3.18 10.91 2.94
CA PHE A 81 -2.54 11.61 4.05
C PHE A 81 -3.54 12.36 4.93
N ARG A 82 -4.56 12.97 4.33
CA ARG A 82 -5.64 13.64 5.06
C ARG A 82 -6.41 12.65 5.95
N LEU A 83 -6.79 11.48 5.42
CA LEU A 83 -7.39 10.42 6.22
C LEU A 83 -6.50 10.00 7.39
N LEU A 84 -5.21 9.79 7.13
CA LEU A 84 -4.26 9.36 8.15
C LEU A 84 -4.01 10.43 9.22
N GLU A 85 -4.08 11.71 8.87
CA GLU A 85 -3.95 12.83 9.79
C GLU A 85 -5.17 12.95 10.70
N THR A 86 -6.37 12.81 10.12
CA THR A 86 -7.66 13.01 10.80
C THR A 86 -8.02 11.86 11.74
N VAL A 87 -7.69 10.61 11.34
CA VAL A 87 -8.14 9.41 12.07
C VAL A 87 -7.13 8.99 13.12
N ASP A 88 -7.59 8.79 14.36
CA ASP A 88 -6.79 8.23 15.45
C ASP A 88 -7.20 6.79 15.77
N SER A 89 -6.27 5.84 15.61
CA SER A 89 -6.48 4.41 15.85
C SER A 89 -5.16 3.74 16.28
N PRO A 90 -5.20 2.59 16.96
CA PRO A 90 -3.98 1.81 17.21
C PRO A 90 -3.41 1.16 15.94
N TYR A 91 -4.25 0.80 14.97
CA TYR A 91 -3.84 0.16 13.70
C TYR A 91 -4.54 0.79 12.51
N TYR A 92 -3.86 0.79 11.37
CA TYR A 92 -4.32 1.42 10.14
C TYR A 92 -4.11 0.51 8.95
N MET A 93 -5.05 0.52 8.01
CA MET A 93 -4.94 -0.09 6.70
C MET A 93 -5.38 0.92 5.63
N PHE A 94 -4.62 1.08 4.55
CA PHE A 94 -5.10 1.81 3.39
C PHE A 94 -5.95 0.90 2.50
N CYS A 95 -6.96 1.48 1.88
CA CYS A 95 -7.91 0.77 1.05
C CYS A 95 -8.17 1.57 -0.23
N ASP A 96 -7.93 0.96 -1.39
CA ASP A 96 -8.34 1.52 -2.68
C ASP A 96 -9.83 1.18 -2.92
N GLY A 97 -10.55 2.03 -3.67
CA GLY A 97 -12.00 1.89 -3.86
C GLY A 97 -12.41 0.93 -4.98
N ASP A 98 -11.47 0.22 -5.60
CA ASP A 98 -11.66 -0.56 -6.83
C ASP A 98 -11.22 -2.04 -6.73
N ASP A 99 -10.77 -2.48 -5.55
CA ASP A 99 -10.35 -3.84 -5.27
C ASP A 99 -11.48 -4.70 -4.63
N VAL A 100 -11.17 -5.95 -4.29
CA VAL A 100 -12.01 -6.80 -3.43
C VAL A 100 -11.10 -7.48 -2.39
N TRP A 101 -11.42 -7.34 -1.11
CA TRP A 101 -10.66 -7.96 -0.04
C TRP A 101 -11.21 -9.34 0.29
N LEU A 102 -10.34 -10.35 0.37
CA LEU A 102 -10.75 -11.69 0.82
C LEU A 102 -11.14 -11.66 2.31
N PRO A 103 -12.10 -12.51 2.75
CA PRO A 103 -12.67 -12.45 4.10
C PRO A 103 -11.68 -12.49 5.25
N GLU A 104 -10.52 -13.11 5.07
CA GLU A 104 -9.49 -13.27 6.11
C GLU A 104 -8.45 -12.14 6.14
N LYS A 105 -8.52 -11.18 5.23
CA LYS A 105 -7.44 -10.20 5.05
C LYS A 105 -7.15 -9.40 6.32
N VAL A 106 -8.17 -8.79 6.91
CA VAL A 106 -7.98 -7.97 8.11
C VAL A 106 -7.48 -8.83 9.27
N GLY A 107 -8.09 -10.00 9.48
CA GLY A 107 -7.72 -10.92 10.56
C GLY A 107 -6.29 -11.45 10.44
N ALA A 108 -5.88 -11.88 9.25
CA ALA A 108 -4.52 -12.38 9.00
C ALA A 108 -3.46 -11.29 9.20
N SER A 109 -3.74 -10.09 8.69
CA SER A 109 -2.83 -8.93 8.84
C SER A 109 -2.73 -8.48 10.29
N PHE A 110 -3.87 -8.42 11.01
CA PHE A 110 -3.92 -8.05 12.41
C PHE A 110 -3.23 -9.08 13.31
N GLY A 111 -3.45 -10.37 13.08
CA GLY A 111 -2.76 -11.43 13.83
C GLY A 111 -1.25 -11.35 13.69
N GLU A 112 -0.76 -11.10 12.48
CA GLU A 112 0.68 -10.98 12.24
C GLU A 112 1.27 -9.72 12.89
N ILE A 113 0.64 -8.54 12.76
CA ILE A 113 1.19 -7.32 13.37
C ILE A 113 1.22 -7.43 14.90
N ARG A 114 0.20 -8.03 15.52
CA ARG A 114 0.18 -8.28 16.96
C ARG A 114 1.32 -9.20 17.41
N ARG A 115 1.56 -10.30 16.67
CA ARG A 115 2.68 -11.22 16.94
C ARG A 115 4.02 -10.51 16.85
N GLN A 116 4.17 -9.57 15.93
CA GLN A 116 5.41 -8.82 15.79
C GLN A 116 5.56 -7.72 16.86
N GLU A 117 4.48 -7.11 17.33
CA GLU A 117 4.52 -6.16 18.45
C GLU A 117 4.92 -6.82 19.77
N GLU A 118 4.47 -8.05 20.02
CA GLU A 118 4.90 -8.83 21.18
C GLU A 118 6.41 -9.11 21.13
N ARG A 119 6.95 -9.37 19.94
CA ARG A 119 8.38 -9.60 19.75
C ARG A 119 9.22 -8.32 19.77
N TYR A 120 8.64 -7.21 19.33
CA TYR A 120 9.30 -5.91 19.18
C TYR A 120 8.43 -4.79 19.72
N PRO A 121 8.28 -4.69 21.07
CA PRO A 121 7.37 -3.73 21.67
C PRO A 121 7.78 -2.29 21.42
N GLY A 122 6.79 -1.43 21.14
CA GLY A 122 6.96 0.02 21.04
C GLY A 122 7.63 0.54 19.76
N ILE A 123 7.97 -0.34 18.80
CA ILE A 123 8.59 0.11 17.54
C ILE A 123 7.55 0.25 16.40
N PRO A 124 7.84 1.07 15.39
CA PRO A 124 7.08 1.11 14.15
C PRO A 124 7.06 -0.24 13.43
N ILE A 125 5.87 -0.77 13.14
CA ILE A 125 5.71 -2.04 12.44
C ILE A 125 4.78 -1.87 11.25
N LEU A 126 5.20 -2.44 10.12
CA LEU A 126 4.44 -2.59 8.88
C LEU A 126 4.36 -4.08 8.52
N VAL A 127 3.16 -4.56 8.25
CA VAL A 127 2.94 -5.91 7.70
C VAL A 127 2.28 -5.78 6.33
N GLN A 128 2.78 -6.51 5.35
CA GLN A 128 2.23 -6.56 3.99
C GLN A 128 1.70 -7.95 3.66
N THR A 129 0.70 -8.02 2.81
CA THR A 129 0.18 -9.26 2.21
C THR A 129 0.49 -9.29 0.72
N ASP A 130 0.40 -10.46 0.10
CA ASP A 130 0.36 -10.58 -1.35
C ASP A 130 -1.04 -10.22 -1.89
N LYS A 131 -1.17 -10.15 -3.20
CA LYS A 131 -2.42 -9.93 -3.91
C LYS A 131 -2.52 -10.82 -5.15
N THR A 132 -3.74 -11.23 -5.49
CA THR A 132 -4.10 -11.83 -6.77
C THR A 132 -4.35 -10.69 -7.75
N VAL A 133 -3.71 -10.74 -8.91
CA VAL A 133 -3.95 -9.75 -9.97
C VAL A 133 -5.08 -10.22 -10.85
N CYS A 134 -6.10 -9.38 -11.03
CA CYS A 134 -7.30 -9.68 -11.81
C CYS A 134 -7.51 -8.64 -12.91
N ASP A 135 -8.28 -9.00 -13.91
CA ASP A 135 -8.82 -8.04 -14.87
C ASP A 135 -10.00 -7.24 -14.26
N GLU A 136 -10.61 -6.40 -15.06
CA GLU A 136 -11.74 -5.56 -14.68
C GLU A 136 -12.96 -6.36 -14.16
N ARG A 137 -13.13 -7.61 -14.61
CA ARG A 137 -14.22 -8.52 -14.25
C ARG A 137 -13.84 -9.52 -13.15
N LEU A 138 -12.70 -9.32 -12.50
CA LEU A 138 -12.11 -10.20 -11.48
C LEU A 138 -11.67 -11.58 -12.02
N ASN A 139 -11.50 -11.76 -13.33
CA ASN A 139 -10.83 -12.95 -13.84
C ASN A 139 -9.34 -12.90 -13.47
N VAL A 140 -8.83 -13.99 -12.93
CA VAL A 140 -7.46 -14.07 -12.43
C VAL A 140 -6.44 -14.01 -13.58
N ILE A 141 -5.59 -12.98 -13.57
CA ILE A 141 -4.42 -12.85 -14.46
C ILE A 141 -3.18 -13.51 -13.82
N ALA A 142 -2.97 -13.27 -12.53
CA ALA A 142 -1.90 -13.90 -11.77
C ALA A 142 -2.34 -14.18 -10.32
N PRO A 143 -2.31 -15.44 -9.86
CA PRO A 143 -2.75 -15.81 -8.51
C PRO A 143 -1.93 -15.16 -7.38
N SER A 144 -0.70 -14.77 -7.66
CA SER A 144 0.22 -14.11 -6.73
C SER A 144 1.05 -13.09 -7.50
N GLU A 145 0.96 -11.81 -7.11
CA GLU A 145 1.79 -10.76 -7.71
C GLU A 145 3.29 -11.02 -7.43
N TRP A 146 3.62 -11.41 -6.20
CA TRP A 146 5.01 -11.63 -5.82
C TRP A 146 5.66 -12.77 -6.62
N ARG A 147 4.93 -13.88 -6.80
CA ARG A 147 5.42 -15.02 -7.61
C ARG A 147 5.50 -14.66 -9.08
N ALA A 148 4.49 -14.03 -9.65
CA ALA A 148 4.49 -13.59 -11.04
C ALA A 148 5.63 -12.60 -11.34
N ALA A 149 5.94 -11.71 -10.39
CA ALA A 149 7.09 -10.81 -10.48
C ALA A 149 8.44 -11.51 -10.16
N GLY A 150 8.42 -12.75 -9.63
CA GLY A 150 9.60 -13.43 -9.12
C GLY A 150 10.27 -12.68 -7.95
N ARG A 151 9.45 -12.01 -7.12
CA ARG A 151 9.90 -11.14 -6.03
C ARG A 151 9.57 -11.74 -4.67
N ASN A 152 10.58 -12.26 -3.99
CA ASN A 152 10.44 -12.59 -2.57
C ASN A 152 10.37 -11.27 -1.77
N PRO A 153 9.24 -10.94 -1.12
CA PRO A 153 9.07 -9.67 -0.43
C PRO A 153 10.08 -9.47 0.71
N ASP A 154 10.45 -10.52 1.43
CA ASP A 154 11.33 -10.45 2.60
C ASP A 154 12.77 -10.04 2.26
N LEU A 155 13.17 -10.17 1.00
CA LEU A 155 14.50 -9.76 0.55
C LEU A 155 14.63 -8.22 0.36
N PHE A 156 13.52 -7.48 0.29
CA PHE A 156 13.50 -6.08 -0.15
C PHE A 156 12.91 -5.11 0.88
N VAL A 157 12.90 -5.49 2.16
CA VAL A 157 12.29 -4.73 3.27
C VAL A 157 13.26 -3.77 3.99
N SER A 158 14.37 -3.42 3.37
CA SER A 158 15.45 -2.61 3.99
C SER A 158 15.77 -1.39 3.15
N LEU A 159 16.25 -0.32 3.79
CA LEU A 159 16.76 0.90 3.13
C LEU A 159 17.89 0.62 2.13
N LYS A 160 18.56 -0.55 2.20
CA LYS A 160 19.51 -0.98 1.17
C LYS A 160 18.88 -1.09 -0.22
N TYR A 161 17.54 -1.17 -0.30
CA TYR A 161 16.76 -1.30 -1.53
C TYR A 161 15.85 -0.09 -1.79
N ILE A 162 16.19 1.05 -1.26
CA ILE A 162 15.44 2.32 -1.40
C ILE A 162 14.85 2.54 -2.80
N PRO A 163 15.57 2.27 -3.92
CA PRO A 163 15.04 2.55 -5.25
C PRO A 163 13.73 1.83 -5.59
N ILE A 164 13.45 0.75 -4.86
CA ILE A 164 12.33 -0.16 -5.15
C ILE A 164 11.53 -0.53 -3.92
N LEU A 165 11.96 -0.10 -2.73
CA LEU A 165 11.22 -0.33 -1.50
C LEU A 165 9.87 0.39 -1.60
N CYS A 166 8.83 -0.38 -1.86
CA CYS A 166 7.46 0.06 -1.88
C CYS A 166 6.56 -1.12 -1.55
N VAL A 167 5.87 -1.00 -0.43
CA VAL A 167 4.77 -1.89 -0.06
C VAL A 167 3.51 -1.29 -0.65
N GLY A 168 2.71 -2.06 -1.38
CA GLY A 168 1.45 -1.56 -1.92
C GLY A 168 0.50 -1.11 -0.79
N GLY A 169 -0.04 0.09 -0.87
CA GLY A 169 -0.86 0.68 0.20
C GLY A 169 -1.98 -0.24 0.66
N ALA A 170 -2.80 -0.73 -0.27
CA ALA A 170 -3.92 -1.63 0.04
C ALA A 170 -3.50 -2.98 0.65
N THR A 171 -2.22 -3.38 0.52
CA THR A 171 -1.72 -4.62 1.12
C THR A 171 -1.24 -4.47 2.57
N ALA A 172 -1.11 -3.23 3.06
CA ALA A 172 -0.45 -2.89 4.30
C ALA A 172 -1.40 -2.81 5.49
N ILE A 173 -0.94 -3.29 6.67
CA ILE A 173 -1.39 -2.88 7.99
C ILE A 173 -0.20 -2.33 8.76
N PHE A 174 -0.40 -1.27 9.53
CA PHE A 174 0.65 -0.66 10.33
C PHE A 174 0.12 -0.12 11.66
N ASN A 175 1.01 -0.01 12.63
CA ASN A 175 0.66 0.45 13.97
C ASN A 175 0.76 1.98 14.12
N ARG A 176 0.24 2.48 15.25
CA ARG A 176 0.30 3.90 15.64
C ARG A 176 1.73 4.43 15.67
N ALA A 177 2.68 3.65 16.17
CA ALA A 177 4.08 4.07 16.23
C ALA A 177 4.64 4.39 14.82
N LEU A 178 4.20 3.66 13.79
CA LEU A 178 4.56 3.99 12.41
C LEU A 178 3.78 5.20 11.88
N ARG A 179 2.49 5.31 12.19
CA ARG A 179 1.67 6.48 11.81
C ARG A 179 2.30 7.78 12.31
N GLU A 180 2.79 7.82 13.53
CA GLU A 180 3.47 8.99 14.11
C GLU A 180 4.74 9.38 13.35
N ARG A 181 5.43 8.41 12.73
CA ARG A 181 6.60 8.67 11.87
C ARG A 181 6.26 9.19 10.48
N MET A 182 4.99 9.15 10.10
CA MET A 182 4.56 9.70 8.81
C MET A 182 4.57 11.24 8.81
N PHE A 183 4.52 11.86 9.98
CA PHE A 183 4.42 13.31 10.14
C PHE A 183 5.62 13.89 10.93
N PRO A 184 6.00 15.18 10.73
CA PRO A 184 5.44 16.08 9.72
C PRO A 184 5.76 15.61 8.30
N LEU A 185 4.81 15.85 7.39
CA LEU A 185 4.95 15.45 5.99
C LEU A 185 5.82 16.46 5.24
N PRO A 186 6.95 16.06 4.60
CA PRO A 186 7.71 16.93 3.72
C PRO A 186 6.86 17.38 2.52
N ALA A 187 7.04 18.63 2.07
CA ALA A 187 6.29 19.17 0.94
C ALA A 187 6.44 18.33 -0.35
N ASP A 188 7.59 17.71 -0.56
CA ASP A 188 7.89 16.84 -1.67
C ASP A 188 7.81 15.34 -1.31
N ALA A 189 7.01 14.97 -0.28
CA ALA A 189 6.81 13.57 0.08
C ALA A 189 6.33 12.74 -1.14
N PRO A 190 6.81 11.49 -1.28
CA PRO A 190 6.33 10.61 -2.35
C PRO A 190 4.88 10.16 -2.07
N MET A 191 4.33 9.30 -2.93
CA MET A 191 3.06 8.61 -2.68
C MET A 191 3.02 8.01 -1.29
N HIS A 192 1.85 8.02 -0.67
CA HIS A 192 1.59 7.60 0.72
C HIS A 192 2.17 6.22 1.06
N ASP A 193 2.02 5.25 0.18
CA ASP A 193 2.52 3.88 0.34
C ASP A 193 4.05 3.80 0.28
N ARG A 194 4.64 4.62 -0.60
CA ARG A 194 6.09 4.76 -0.69
C ARG A 194 6.67 5.42 0.55
N TRP A 195 6.05 6.49 1.03
CA TRP A 195 6.46 7.19 2.26
C TRP A 195 6.35 6.27 3.47
N LEU A 196 5.23 5.56 3.61
CA LEU A 196 5.02 4.55 4.65
C LEU A 196 6.15 3.52 4.67
N SER A 197 6.50 2.97 3.50
CA SER A 197 7.56 1.98 3.35
C SER A 197 8.93 2.50 3.79
N LEU A 198 9.24 3.76 3.45
CA LEU A 198 10.49 4.42 3.82
C LEU A 198 10.57 4.65 5.33
N GLN A 199 9.49 5.12 5.96
CA GLN A 199 9.43 5.32 7.41
C GLN A 199 9.57 4.00 8.16
N ALA A 200 8.85 2.96 7.73
CA ALA A 200 8.93 1.62 8.32
C ALA A 200 10.35 1.03 8.23
N ALA A 201 11.01 1.18 7.08
CA ALA A 201 12.38 0.67 6.89
C ALA A 201 13.43 1.48 7.66
N ARG A 202 13.16 2.76 7.95
CA ARG A 202 14.09 3.65 8.68
C ARG A 202 13.98 3.52 10.19
N TYR A 203 12.76 3.46 10.70
CA TYR A 203 12.50 3.57 12.14
C TYR A 203 11.95 2.28 12.75
N GLY A 204 11.62 1.30 11.93
CA GLY A 204 10.93 0.10 12.38
C GLY A 204 11.29 -1.16 11.61
N ARG A 205 10.27 -1.98 11.37
CA ARG A 205 10.39 -3.27 10.70
C ARG A 205 9.23 -3.51 9.75
N ILE A 206 9.52 -4.23 8.65
CA ILE A 206 8.54 -4.67 7.65
C ILE A 206 8.51 -6.20 7.65
N PHE A 207 7.31 -6.77 7.74
CA PHE A 207 7.06 -8.21 7.70
C PHE A 207 6.09 -8.56 6.58
N SER A 208 6.03 -9.83 6.20
CA SER A 208 5.20 -10.29 5.09
C SER A 208 4.35 -11.49 5.49
N VAL A 209 3.07 -11.43 5.16
CA VAL A 209 2.15 -12.59 5.14
C VAL A 209 2.10 -13.11 3.70
N HIS A 210 2.67 -14.29 3.46
CA HIS A 210 2.80 -14.89 2.12
C HIS A 210 1.47 -15.48 1.63
N ARG A 211 0.40 -14.69 1.69
CA ARG A 211 -0.94 -15.04 1.22
C ARG A 211 -1.50 -13.92 0.36
N PRO A 212 -2.03 -14.21 -0.84
CA PRO A 212 -2.77 -13.24 -1.64
C PRO A 212 -4.16 -13.04 -1.01
N LEU A 213 -4.37 -11.89 -0.39
CA LEU A 213 -5.58 -11.57 0.39
C LEU A 213 -6.39 -10.42 -0.21
N ILE A 214 -6.04 -10.00 -1.42
CA ILE A 214 -6.75 -8.99 -2.21
C ILE A 214 -6.90 -9.51 -3.63
N LEU A 215 -8.07 -9.35 -4.22
CA LEU A 215 -8.27 -9.38 -5.65
C LEU A 215 -8.01 -7.96 -6.18
N TYR A 216 -6.79 -7.75 -6.67
CA TYR A 216 -6.34 -6.46 -7.21
C TYR A 216 -6.83 -6.29 -8.64
N ARG A 217 -7.77 -5.39 -8.81
CA ARG A 217 -8.42 -5.13 -10.10
C ARG A 217 -7.56 -4.24 -10.99
N GLN A 218 -7.31 -4.69 -12.21
CA GLN A 218 -6.66 -3.88 -13.25
C GLN A 218 -7.68 -3.36 -14.26
N HIS A 219 -7.76 -2.04 -14.38
CA HIS A 219 -8.56 -1.33 -15.37
C HIS A 219 -7.82 -0.07 -15.86
N GLY A 220 -8.37 0.60 -16.88
CA GLY A 220 -7.68 1.74 -17.54
C GLY A 220 -7.45 2.98 -16.68
N ARG A 221 -8.05 3.05 -15.49
CA ARG A 221 -8.00 4.21 -14.56
C ARG A 221 -7.16 3.97 -13.31
N ASN A 222 -6.49 2.82 -13.15
CA ASN A 222 -5.64 2.58 -11.98
C ASN A 222 -4.52 3.62 -11.89
N ALA A 223 -4.34 4.25 -10.72
CA ALA A 223 -3.27 5.25 -10.48
C ALA A 223 -1.86 4.66 -10.70
N ALA A 224 -1.67 3.38 -10.39
CA ALA A 224 -0.44 2.63 -10.65
C ALA A 224 -0.50 1.86 -11.97
N GLY A 225 -0.86 2.46 -13.06
CA GLY A 225 -1.06 1.87 -14.40
C GLY A 225 -0.58 0.42 -14.59
N ALA A 226 -1.11 -0.35 -15.53
CA ALA A 226 -0.88 -1.79 -15.77
C ALA A 226 0.62 -2.20 -15.71
N ALA A 227 1.18 -2.32 -14.52
CA ALA A 227 2.61 -2.54 -14.29
C ALA A 227 3.04 -3.97 -14.65
N MET A 228 2.13 -4.93 -14.68
CA MET A 228 2.43 -6.34 -14.94
C MET A 228 2.94 -6.62 -16.35
N ALA A 229 2.52 -5.86 -17.35
CA ALA A 229 3.00 -6.02 -18.73
C ALA A 229 4.48 -5.64 -18.96
N ARG A 230 5.20 -5.15 -17.93
CA ARG A 230 6.55 -4.58 -18.08
C ARG A 230 7.66 -5.29 -17.31
N TYR A 231 7.39 -6.39 -16.64
CA TYR A 231 8.44 -7.16 -15.93
C TYR A 231 9.25 -8.11 -16.82
N THR A 232 9.01 -8.12 -18.14
CA THR A 232 9.94 -8.75 -19.06
C THR A 232 11.18 -7.87 -19.20
N PHE A 233 12.32 -8.38 -18.80
CA PHE A 233 13.65 -7.77 -18.96
C PHE A 233 14.12 -7.98 -20.41
N PRO A 234 13.95 -7.05 -21.35
CA PRO A 234 14.47 -7.25 -22.67
C PRO A 234 15.78 -6.48 -22.85
N TRP A 235 16.73 -7.12 -23.47
CA TRP A 235 17.98 -6.56 -24.01
C TRP A 235 17.81 -5.27 -24.83
N ARG A 236 16.59 -4.96 -25.26
CA ARG A 236 16.20 -3.71 -25.92
C ARG A 236 16.35 -2.44 -25.06
N LYS A 237 16.63 -2.55 -23.75
CA LYS A 237 16.79 -1.39 -22.86
C LYS A 237 18.17 -0.73 -22.93
N ILE A 238 19.18 -1.33 -23.57
CA ILE A 238 20.52 -0.72 -23.70
C ILE A 238 20.45 0.62 -24.43
N LYS A 239 19.60 0.77 -25.45
CA LYS A 239 19.38 2.05 -26.16
C LYS A 239 18.73 3.14 -25.28
N ARG A 240 18.16 2.79 -24.12
CA ARG A 240 17.54 3.74 -23.17
C ARG A 240 18.41 4.00 -21.92
N LEU A 241 19.66 3.52 -21.91
CA LEU A 241 20.57 3.67 -20.76
C LEU A 241 20.74 5.13 -20.31
N PRO A 242 20.91 6.13 -21.20
CA PRO A 242 21.05 7.54 -20.80
C PRO A 242 19.81 8.08 -20.08
N SER A 243 18.61 7.74 -20.55
CA SER A 243 17.36 8.19 -19.94
C SER A 243 17.11 7.51 -18.58
N ILE A 244 17.52 6.24 -18.44
CA ILE A 244 17.46 5.50 -17.17
C ILE A 244 18.42 6.14 -16.16
N LEU A 245 19.65 6.41 -16.53
CA LEU A 245 20.65 7.04 -15.69
C LEU A 245 20.22 8.45 -15.25
N ARG A 246 19.67 9.25 -16.16
CA ARG A 246 19.16 10.60 -15.84
C ARG A 246 18.01 10.54 -14.84
N ARG A 247 17.08 9.61 -15.01
CA ARG A 247 15.98 9.38 -14.08
C ARG A 247 16.49 8.91 -12.71
N ASP A 248 17.39 7.93 -12.70
CA ASP A 248 17.97 7.39 -11.47
C ASP A 248 18.81 8.44 -10.74
N TYR A 249 19.49 9.36 -11.47
CA TYR A 249 20.17 10.52 -10.89
C TYR A 249 19.23 11.47 -10.16
N GLY A 250 18.11 11.86 -10.80
CA GLY A 250 17.08 12.71 -10.16
C GLY A 250 16.50 12.05 -8.92
N THR A 251 16.20 10.75 -9.00
CA THR A 251 15.67 9.97 -7.88
C THR A 251 16.69 9.85 -6.74
N ALA A 252 17.96 9.64 -7.04
CA ALA A 252 19.02 9.58 -6.02
C ALA A 252 19.17 10.89 -5.27
N ARG A 253 19.16 12.04 -5.97
CA ARG A 253 19.17 13.36 -5.35
C ARG A 253 17.93 13.63 -4.50
N TYR A 254 16.78 13.21 -4.97
CA TYR A 254 15.52 13.30 -4.23
C TYR A 254 15.62 12.57 -2.88
N TYR A 255 16.06 11.30 -2.86
CA TYR A 255 16.24 10.56 -1.61
C TYR A 255 17.34 11.11 -0.70
N GLN A 256 18.39 11.69 -1.30
CA GLN A 256 19.42 12.39 -0.52
C GLN A 256 18.84 13.59 0.23
N ARG A 257 17.99 14.40 -0.41
CA ARG A 257 17.31 15.54 0.25
C ARG A 257 16.39 15.07 1.40
N LEU A 258 15.71 13.95 1.21
CA LEU A 258 14.89 13.34 2.27
C LEU A 258 15.71 12.66 3.38
N GLY A 259 17.04 12.73 3.36
CA GLY A 259 17.91 12.15 4.38
C GLY A 259 18.06 10.62 4.31
N TYR A 260 17.75 9.99 3.17
CA TYR A 260 17.84 8.53 2.97
C TYR A 260 19.19 8.09 2.37
N GLY A 261 20.26 8.72 2.74
CA GLY A 261 21.62 8.35 2.36
C GLY A 261 22.22 9.27 1.29
N CYS A 262 23.40 8.91 0.79
CA CYS A 262 24.09 9.68 -0.24
C CYS A 262 23.82 9.09 -1.64
N PHE A 263 24.12 9.88 -2.65
CA PHE A 263 24.01 9.54 -4.06
C PHE A 263 24.63 8.17 -4.41
N LEU A 264 25.84 7.90 -3.93
CA LEU A 264 26.54 6.63 -4.19
C LEU A 264 25.78 5.43 -3.62
N LYS A 265 25.22 5.56 -2.40
CA LYS A 265 24.43 4.49 -1.77
C LYS A 265 23.21 4.10 -2.60
N TYR A 266 22.58 5.06 -3.29
CA TYR A 266 21.47 4.77 -4.18
C TYR A 266 21.87 3.85 -5.34
N PHE A 267 22.98 4.13 -6.02
CA PHE A 267 23.46 3.33 -7.15
C PHE A 267 23.95 1.94 -6.72
N VAL A 268 24.61 1.85 -5.57
CA VAL A 268 24.97 0.54 -4.96
C VAL A 268 23.70 -0.27 -4.66
N ALA A 269 22.69 0.35 -4.05
CA ALA A 269 21.40 -0.28 -3.80
C ALA A 269 20.72 -0.76 -5.09
N ARG A 270 20.83 0.03 -6.17
CA ARG A 270 20.29 -0.30 -7.49
C ARG A 270 20.99 -1.52 -8.11
N ALA A 271 22.31 -1.60 -8.01
CA ALA A 271 23.08 -2.74 -8.49
C ALA A 271 22.78 -4.01 -7.68
N LEU A 272 22.80 -3.92 -6.36
CA LEU A 272 22.44 -5.02 -5.47
C LEU A 272 21.03 -5.55 -5.72
N PHE A 273 20.08 -4.65 -6.02
CA PHE A 273 18.74 -5.06 -6.41
C PHE A 273 18.71 -5.92 -7.65
N ILE A 274 19.43 -5.55 -8.72
CA ILE A 274 19.47 -6.32 -9.97
C ILE A 274 19.94 -7.74 -9.70
N VAL A 275 21.02 -7.89 -8.92
CA VAL A 275 21.58 -9.21 -8.55
C VAL A 275 20.59 -10.02 -7.70
N LYS A 276 20.02 -9.42 -6.65
CA LYS A 276 19.04 -10.09 -5.78
C LYS A 276 17.74 -10.44 -6.49
N MET A 277 17.28 -9.60 -7.43
CA MET A 277 16.09 -9.94 -8.22
C MET A 277 16.32 -11.15 -9.12
N GLN A 278 17.51 -11.32 -9.69
CA GLN A 278 17.82 -12.53 -10.46
C GLN A 278 17.84 -13.76 -9.56
N TYR A 279 18.39 -13.66 -8.35
CA TYR A 279 18.36 -14.72 -7.35
C TYR A 279 16.90 -15.03 -6.92
N SER A 280 16.13 -14.02 -6.58
CA SER A 280 14.73 -14.17 -6.19
C SER A 280 13.88 -14.83 -7.28
N LYS A 281 14.06 -14.44 -8.55
CA LYS A 281 13.36 -15.07 -9.68
C LYS A 281 13.70 -16.56 -9.83
N ARG A 282 14.94 -16.94 -9.53
CA ARG A 282 15.37 -18.36 -9.62
C ARG A 282 14.83 -19.22 -8.47
N THR A 283 14.66 -18.64 -7.30
CA THR A 283 14.30 -19.37 -6.07
C THR A 283 12.80 -19.26 -5.76
N TYR A 284 12.23 -18.08 -5.85
CA TYR A 284 10.84 -17.79 -5.46
C TYR A 284 9.84 -17.93 -6.62
N GLY A 285 10.24 -17.59 -7.84
CA GLY A 285 9.38 -17.70 -9.03
C GLY A 285 9.20 -19.13 -9.54
N LYS A 286 10.01 -20.10 -9.09
CA LYS A 286 9.95 -21.52 -9.50
C LYS A 286 9.20 -22.44 -8.55
N SER A 287 8.85 -21.99 -7.35
CA SER A 287 7.99 -22.78 -6.45
C SER A 287 6.56 -22.74 -7.00
N ARG A 288 6.18 -23.85 -7.66
CA ARG A 288 4.81 -24.13 -8.11
C ARG A 288 3.85 -24.30 -6.93
#